data_e4f81b41d4735b846a240929007d86e7
#
_entry.id   e4f81b41d4735b846a240929007d86e7
#
_cell.length_a   1.000
_cell.length_b   1.000
_cell.length_c   1.000
_cell.angle_alpha   90.00
_cell.angle_beta   90.00
_cell.angle_gamma   90.00
#
_symmetry.space_group_name_H-M   'P 1'
#
loop_
_entity.id
_entity.type
_entity.pdbx_description
1 polymer ?
#
loop_
_entity_poly.entity_id
_entity_poly.type
_entity_poly.pdbx_seq_one_letter_code
_entity_poly.pdbx_strand_id
1 'polypeptide(L)'
;MKTLHLLRHAKSAWDEPGLPDRERGLNKRGERDAPRMGEALSRRMAPMAVVASPARRAQLTLEGLCRGWPALGECDHTVDEGLYTFSADDLFRWLLDRDDRQQSLFIIGHNPALTDLANALAEDDGLANLPTAGYLQLALQIDHWRDMRQGCAQIEFSLFPRQL
;
A
#
# COMPACT_ATOMS: atom_id res chain seq x y z
N MET A 1 -16.19 1.25 12.26
CA MET A 1 -14.78 1.60 11.95
C MET A 1 -14.30 0.87 10.72
N LYS A 2 -13.44 1.50 9.98
CA LYS A 2 -12.77 0.90 8.81
C LYS A 2 -11.27 0.81 9.09
N THR A 3 -10.60 -0.13 8.43
CA THR A 3 -9.15 -0.27 8.51
C THR A 3 -8.54 -0.15 7.12
N LEU A 4 -7.48 0.65 7.02
CA LEU A 4 -6.77 0.86 5.76
C LEU A 4 -5.32 0.42 5.92
N HIS A 5 -4.92 -0.53 5.07
CA HIS A 5 -3.55 -1.02 5.00
C HIS A 5 -2.91 -0.42 3.75
N LEU A 6 -1.83 0.32 3.94
CA LEU A 6 -1.09 0.97 2.87
C LEU A 6 0.29 0.33 2.74
N LEU A 7 0.65 -0.09 1.54
CA LEU A 7 2.00 -0.57 1.25
C LEU A 7 2.54 0.16 0.04
N ARG A 8 3.71 0.78 0.19
CA ARG A 8 4.41 1.35 -0.95
C ARG A 8 5.14 0.24 -1.69
N HIS A 9 5.11 0.25 -3.03
CA HIS A 9 5.89 -0.70 -3.82
C HIS A 9 7.35 -0.75 -3.36
N ALA A 10 8.01 -1.89 -3.55
CA ALA A 10 9.41 -2.08 -3.20
C ALA A 10 10.33 -1.29 -4.14
N LYS A 11 11.62 -1.24 -3.82
CA LYS A 11 12.59 -0.41 -4.53
C LYS A 11 12.64 -0.74 -6.01
N SER A 12 12.42 0.27 -6.85
CA SER A 12 12.35 0.12 -8.30
C SER A 12 13.72 0.24 -8.95
N ALA A 13 13.86 -0.37 -10.13
CA ALA A 13 15.06 -0.30 -10.95
C ALA A 13 15.04 0.95 -11.83
N TRP A 14 16.21 1.52 -12.07
CA TRP A 14 16.43 2.69 -12.93
C TRP A 14 17.49 2.42 -13.99
N ASP A 15 17.80 1.15 -14.26
CA ASP A 15 18.91 0.73 -15.12
C ASP A 15 18.56 0.67 -16.61
N GLU A 16 17.31 0.91 -16.98
CA GLU A 16 16.87 0.93 -18.38
C GLU A 16 16.36 2.33 -18.77
N PRO A 17 17.25 3.23 -19.24
CA PRO A 17 16.83 4.56 -19.73
C PRO A 17 15.83 4.43 -20.86
N GLY A 18 14.78 5.25 -20.83
CA GLY A 18 13.74 5.23 -21.86
C GLY A 18 12.61 4.23 -21.64
N LEU A 19 12.72 3.36 -20.65
CA LEU A 19 11.61 2.50 -20.28
C LEU A 19 10.49 3.36 -19.67
N PRO A 20 9.23 3.21 -20.13
CA PRO A 20 8.12 3.93 -19.52
C PRO A 20 8.03 3.68 -18.02
N ASP A 21 7.66 4.69 -17.24
CA ASP A 21 7.57 4.58 -15.78
C ASP A 21 6.76 3.37 -15.33
N ARG A 22 5.62 3.15 -15.96
CA ARG A 22 4.71 2.05 -15.63
C ARG A 22 5.37 0.68 -15.76
N GLU A 23 6.35 0.54 -16.63
CA GLU A 23 7.00 -0.73 -16.95
C GLU A 23 8.27 -0.99 -16.14
N ARG A 24 8.69 -0.02 -15.31
CA ARG A 24 9.86 -0.22 -14.45
C ARG A 24 9.60 -1.30 -13.41
N GLY A 25 10.51 -2.26 -13.32
CA GLY A 25 10.46 -3.34 -12.34
C GLY A 25 11.18 -2.99 -11.03
N LEU A 26 11.48 -4.00 -10.25
CA LEU A 26 12.22 -3.88 -8.99
C LEU A 26 13.72 -4.07 -9.23
N ASN A 27 14.53 -3.42 -8.39
CA ASN A 27 15.95 -3.73 -8.30
C ASN A 27 16.18 -4.87 -7.30
N LYS A 28 17.45 -5.26 -7.07
CA LYS A 28 17.77 -6.36 -6.15
C LYS A 28 17.29 -6.13 -4.74
N ARG A 29 17.36 -4.87 -4.27
CA ARG A 29 16.87 -4.51 -2.94
C ARG A 29 15.37 -4.71 -2.85
N GLY A 30 14.62 -4.28 -3.87
CA GLY A 30 13.18 -4.47 -3.92
C GLY A 30 12.77 -5.94 -3.97
N GLU A 31 13.48 -6.73 -4.76
CA GLU A 31 13.26 -8.19 -4.84
C GLU A 31 13.49 -8.89 -3.50
N ARG A 32 14.42 -8.37 -2.70
CA ARG A 32 14.71 -8.88 -1.36
C ARG A 32 13.67 -8.42 -0.33
N ASP A 33 13.33 -7.13 -0.35
CA ASP A 33 12.50 -6.52 0.70
C ASP A 33 11.04 -6.99 0.65
N ALA A 34 10.49 -7.23 -0.54
CA ALA A 34 9.09 -7.62 -0.67
C ALA A 34 8.77 -8.96 0.03
N PRO A 35 9.51 -10.05 -0.20
CA PRO A 35 9.27 -11.30 0.54
C PRO A 35 9.47 -11.17 2.04
N ARG A 36 10.47 -10.40 2.47
CA ARG A 36 10.74 -10.16 3.89
C ARG A 36 9.57 -9.45 4.56
N MET A 37 9.01 -8.46 3.88
CA MET A 37 7.83 -7.76 4.38
C MET A 37 6.62 -8.70 4.45
N GLY A 38 6.43 -9.54 3.43
CA GLY A 38 5.37 -10.55 3.43
C GLY A 38 5.47 -11.50 4.61
N GLU A 39 6.67 -12.00 4.88
CA GLU A 39 6.91 -12.88 6.04
C GLU A 39 6.60 -12.16 7.35
N ALA A 40 7.06 -10.93 7.50
CA ALA A 40 6.84 -10.15 8.72
C ALA A 40 5.34 -9.88 8.95
N LEU A 41 4.60 -9.50 7.91
CA LEU A 41 3.17 -9.24 8.00
C LEU A 41 2.37 -10.51 8.29
N SER A 42 2.81 -11.67 7.79
CA SER A 42 2.15 -12.96 8.04
C SER A 42 2.08 -13.31 9.51
N ARG A 43 3.00 -12.78 10.31
CA ARG A 43 3.05 -13.02 11.75
C ARG A 43 2.15 -12.08 12.53
N ARG A 44 1.59 -11.06 11.88
CA ARG A 44 0.83 -10.01 12.54
C ARG A 44 -0.63 -9.96 12.17
N MET A 45 -0.98 -10.43 10.98
CA MET A 45 -2.35 -10.31 10.50
C MET A 45 -2.74 -11.50 9.64
N ALA A 46 -4.04 -11.75 9.57
CA ALA A 46 -4.59 -12.74 8.66
C ALA A 46 -4.47 -12.24 7.21
N PRO A 47 -4.30 -13.16 6.24
CA PRO A 47 -4.29 -12.76 4.84
C PRO A 47 -5.64 -12.19 4.42
N MET A 48 -5.60 -11.26 3.46
CA MET A 48 -6.80 -10.60 2.98
C MET A 48 -6.64 -10.21 1.51
N ALA A 49 -7.75 -9.83 0.89
CA ALA A 49 -7.73 -9.35 -0.48
C ALA A 49 -6.84 -8.12 -0.63
N VAL A 50 -6.15 -8.00 -1.76
CA VAL A 50 -5.24 -6.90 -2.05
C VAL A 50 -5.64 -6.24 -3.36
N VAL A 51 -5.64 -4.92 -3.40
CA VAL A 51 -5.79 -4.13 -4.62
C VAL A 51 -4.46 -3.46 -4.91
N ALA A 52 -3.92 -3.65 -6.10
CA ALA A 52 -2.61 -3.12 -6.45
C ALA A 52 -2.66 -2.22 -7.67
N SER A 53 -1.78 -1.22 -7.69
CA SER A 53 -1.54 -0.42 -8.89
C SER A 53 -1.11 -1.33 -10.06
N PRO A 54 -1.47 -0.99 -11.31
CA PRO A 54 -1.05 -1.73 -12.48
C PRO A 54 0.45 -1.57 -12.82
N ALA A 55 1.15 -0.63 -12.20
CA ALA A 55 2.58 -0.47 -12.43
C ALA A 55 3.32 -1.77 -12.13
N ARG A 56 4.27 -2.12 -12.99
CA ARG A 56 5.01 -3.38 -12.85
C ARG A 56 5.65 -3.53 -11.48
N ARG A 57 6.24 -2.46 -10.94
CA ARG A 57 6.88 -2.50 -9.62
C ARG A 57 5.89 -2.83 -8.50
N ALA A 58 4.63 -2.41 -8.62
CA ALA A 58 3.58 -2.75 -7.66
C ALA A 58 3.17 -4.22 -7.79
N GLN A 59 3.03 -4.72 -9.01
CA GLN A 59 2.70 -6.12 -9.27
C GLN A 59 3.80 -7.07 -8.77
N LEU A 60 5.06 -6.72 -9.02
CA LEU A 60 6.19 -7.51 -8.55
C LEU A 60 6.31 -7.46 -7.03
N THR A 61 5.94 -6.35 -6.42
CA THR A 61 5.89 -6.24 -4.95
C THR A 61 4.85 -7.21 -4.39
N LEU A 62 3.65 -7.27 -4.98
CA LEU A 62 2.62 -8.22 -4.56
C LEU A 62 3.10 -9.67 -4.70
N GLU A 63 3.72 -10.01 -5.82
CA GLU A 63 4.30 -11.35 -6.02
C GLU A 63 5.32 -11.68 -4.93
N GLY A 64 6.18 -10.72 -4.62
CA GLY A 64 7.17 -10.87 -3.55
C GLY A 64 6.55 -11.08 -2.19
N LEU A 65 5.53 -10.30 -1.84
CA LEU A 65 4.78 -10.48 -0.59
C LEU A 65 4.24 -11.90 -0.49
N CYS A 66 3.66 -12.41 -1.56
CA CYS A 66 3.08 -13.76 -1.58
C CYS A 66 4.13 -14.86 -1.44
N ARG A 67 5.35 -14.64 -1.93
CA ARG A 67 6.46 -15.60 -1.72
C ARG A 67 6.80 -15.71 -0.23
N GLY A 68 6.81 -14.60 0.49
CA GLY A 68 7.07 -14.59 1.93
C GLY A 68 5.83 -14.92 2.77
N TRP A 69 4.66 -14.84 2.16
CA TRP A 69 3.36 -15.04 2.81
C TRP A 69 2.43 -15.82 1.89
N PRO A 70 2.65 -17.14 1.76
CA PRO A 70 1.89 -17.96 0.79
C PRO A 70 0.37 -17.87 0.95
N ALA A 71 -0.14 -17.74 2.18
CA ALA A 71 -1.58 -17.62 2.41
C ALA A 71 -2.17 -16.36 1.76
N LEU A 72 -1.39 -15.29 1.60
CA LEU A 72 -1.83 -14.10 0.88
C LEU A 72 -2.08 -14.42 -0.59
N GLY A 73 -1.30 -15.33 -1.17
CA GLY A 73 -1.47 -15.77 -2.55
C GLY A 73 -2.77 -16.50 -2.81
N GLU A 74 -3.42 -17.02 -1.77
CA GLU A 74 -4.72 -17.69 -1.87
C GLU A 74 -5.90 -16.70 -1.83
N CYS A 75 -5.65 -15.43 -1.52
CA CYS A 75 -6.67 -14.40 -1.45
C CYS A 75 -6.91 -13.76 -2.81
N ASP A 76 -8.04 -13.05 -2.96
CA ASP A 76 -8.33 -12.32 -4.18
C ASP A 76 -7.39 -11.14 -4.36
N HIS A 77 -6.85 -11.02 -5.56
CA HIS A 77 -6.02 -9.88 -5.95
C HIS A 77 -6.67 -9.18 -7.13
N THR A 78 -6.78 -7.86 -7.04
CA THR A 78 -7.28 -7.04 -8.14
C THR A 78 -6.27 -5.97 -8.51
N VAL A 79 -6.29 -5.58 -9.79
CA VAL A 79 -5.50 -4.48 -10.31
C VAL A 79 -6.46 -3.33 -10.59
N ASP A 80 -6.15 -2.14 -10.09
CA ASP A 80 -7.00 -0.97 -10.29
C ASP A 80 -6.18 0.20 -10.80
N GLU A 81 -6.54 0.72 -11.97
CA GLU A 81 -5.85 1.87 -12.58
C GLU A 81 -5.89 3.11 -11.68
N GLY A 82 -6.92 3.23 -10.84
CA GLY A 82 -7.05 4.35 -9.91
C GLY A 82 -5.94 4.42 -8.86
N LEU A 83 -5.21 3.31 -8.65
CA LEU A 83 -4.07 3.29 -7.74
C LEU A 83 -2.76 3.71 -8.41
N TYR A 84 -2.73 3.85 -9.73
CA TYR A 84 -1.58 4.39 -10.43
C TYR A 84 -1.68 5.92 -10.42
N THR A 85 -1.41 6.47 -9.27
CA THR A 85 -1.44 7.92 -9.04
C THR A 85 -0.36 8.32 -8.04
N PHE A 86 0.10 9.56 -8.17
CA PHE A 86 1.06 10.18 -7.26
C PHE A 86 0.40 11.28 -6.43
N SER A 87 -0.91 11.48 -6.61
CA SER A 87 -1.71 12.51 -5.94
C SER A 87 -2.53 11.91 -4.81
N ALA A 88 -2.38 12.47 -3.60
CA ALA A 88 -3.20 12.07 -2.45
C ALA A 88 -4.69 12.37 -2.69
N ASP A 89 -5.01 13.45 -3.41
CA ASP A 89 -6.40 13.80 -3.72
C ASP A 89 -7.07 12.75 -4.60
N ASP A 90 -6.35 12.23 -5.60
CA ASP A 90 -6.89 11.17 -6.46
C ASP A 90 -7.13 9.90 -5.65
N LEU A 91 -6.18 9.54 -4.80
CA LEU A 91 -6.28 8.35 -3.96
C LEU A 91 -7.43 8.49 -2.95
N PHE A 92 -7.60 9.68 -2.38
CA PHE A 92 -8.69 9.98 -1.47
C PHE A 92 -10.05 9.79 -2.17
N ARG A 93 -10.21 10.34 -3.39
CA ARG A 93 -11.45 10.18 -4.16
C ARG A 93 -11.72 8.71 -4.51
N TRP A 94 -10.67 7.96 -4.85
CA TRP A 94 -10.80 6.53 -5.12
C TRP A 94 -11.35 5.79 -3.90
N LEU A 95 -10.85 6.12 -2.70
CA LEU A 95 -11.30 5.50 -1.46
C LEU A 95 -12.76 5.84 -1.12
N LEU A 96 -13.22 7.05 -1.45
CA LEU A 96 -14.61 7.45 -1.18
C LEU A 96 -15.62 6.54 -1.88
N ASP A 97 -15.25 5.93 -3.00
CA ASP A 97 -16.13 5.10 -3.83
C ASP A 97 -16.07 3.61 -3.49
N ARG A 98 -15.37 3.24 -2.41
CA ARG A 98 -15.24 1.82 -2.05
C ARG A 98 -16.53 1.27 -1.49
N ASP A 99 -16.72 -0.03 -1.68
CA ASP A 99 -17.90 -0.77 -1.20
C ASP A 99 -17.86 -0.87 0.33
N ASP A 100 -18.92 -0.44 0.99
CA ASP A 100 -18.99 -0.45 2.45
C ASP A 100 -19.07 -1.84 3.07
N ARG A 101 -19.32 -2.88 2.27
CA ARG A 101 -19.18 -4.26 2.72
C ARG A 101 -17.73 -4.61 3.06
N GLN A 102 -16.77 -3.88 2.48
CA GLN A 102 -15.36 -4.01 2.81
C GLN A 102 -15.06 -3.20 4.07
N GLN A 103 -14.85 -3.89 5.18
CA GLN A 103 -14.44 -3.26 6.44
C GLN A 103 -12.97 -2.86 6.42
N SER A 104 -12.18 -3.56 5.63
CA SER A 104 -10.74 -3.34 5.51
C SER A 104 -10.34 -3.34 4.04
N LEU A 105 -9.38 -2.48 3.69
CA LEU A 105 -8.76 -2.44 2.36
C LEU A 105 -7.26 -2.55 2.52
N PHE A 106 -6.62 -3.33 1.64
CA PHE A 106 -5.17 -3.41 1.55
C PHE A 106 -4.78 -2.97 0.15
N ILE A 107 -4.07 -1.84 0.05
CA ILE A 107 -3.66 -1.29 -1.24
C ILE A 107 -2.15 -1.21 -1.36
N ILE A 108 -1.66 -1.46 -2.57
CA ILE A 108 -0.25 -1.28 -2.94
C ILE A 108 -0.18 -0.16 -3.97
N GLY A 109 0.55 0.88 -3.64
CA GLY A 109 0.60 2.08 -4.48
C GLY A 109 1.92 2.83 -4.40
N HIS A 110 1.84 4.12 -4.58
CA HIS A 110 2.97 5.00 -4.87
C HIS A 110 3.02 6.21 -3.94
N ASN A 111 4.22 6.77 -3.80
CA ASN A 111 4.44 8.06 -3.16
C ASN A 111 4.59 9.16 -4.22
N PRO A 112 4.28 10.41 -3.86
CA PRO A 112 3.93 10.89 -2.52
C PRO A 112 2.48 10.63 -2.08
N ALA A 113 1.64 10.06 -2.95
CA ALA A 113 0.21 9.87 -2.65
C ALA A 113 -0.03 9.16 -1.32
N LEU A 114 0.68 8.06 -1.04
CA LEU A 114 0.47 7.29 0.19
C LEU A 114 0.87 8.06 1.44
N THR A 115 2.04 8.70 1.43
CA THR A 115 2.51 9.49 2.57
C THR A 115 1.58 10.66 2.84
N ASP A 116 1.24 11.42 1.80
CA ASP A 116 0.40 12.61 1.95
C ASP A 116 -1.02 12.23 2.39
N LEU A 117 -1.56 11.12 1.88
CA LEU A 117 -2.87 10.61 2.31
C LEU A 117 -2.84 10.24 3.79
N ALA A 118 -1.85 9.47 4.22
CA ALA A 118 -1.74 9.04 5.61
C ALA A 118 -1.66 10.24 6.56
N ASN A 119 -0.84 11.24 6.23
CA ASN A 119 -0.71 12.45 7.04
C ASN A 119 -2.02 13.26 7.08
N ALA A 120 -2.72 13.37 5.97
CA ALA A 120 -4.00 14.08 5.92
C ALA A 120 -5.07 13.37 6.75
N LEU A 121 -5.20 12.05 6.61
CA LEU A 121 -6.19 11.27 7.35
C LEU A 121 -5.91 11.25 8.85
N ALA A 122 -4.65 11.18 9.24
CA ALA A 122 -4.25 11.20 10.65
C ALA A 122 -4.13 12.63 11.22
N GLU A 123 -4.20 13.64 10.35
CA GLU A 123 -3.97 15.05 10.71
C GLU A 123 -2.65 15.21 11.45
N ASP A 124 -1.61 14.58 10.94
CA ASP A 124 -0.29 14.53 11.55
C ASP A 124 0.76 14.50 10.44
N ASP A 125 1.73 15.39 10.50
CA ASP A 125 2.86 15.45 9.56
C ASP A 125 4.06 14.64 10.03
N GLY A 126 3.88 13.78 11.05
CA GLY A 126 4.95 12.99 11.64
C GLY A 126 5.55 11.94 10.72
N LEU A 127 4.81 11.51 9.69
CA LEU A 127 5.35 10.60 8.69
C LEU A 127 6.03 11.43 7.59
N ALA A 128 7.36 11.55 7.66
CA ALA A 128 8.11 12.31 6.66
C ALA A 128 8.05 11.65 5.29
N ASN A 129 8.20 10.32 5.25
CA ASN A 129 8.16 9.54 4.02
C ASN A 129 7.93 8.07 4.32
N LEU A 130 6.91 7.47 3.70
CA LEU A 130 6.75 6.02 3.72
C LEU A 130 7.82 5.42 2.80
N PRO A 131 8.77 4.64 3.33
CA PRO A 131 9.83 4.09 2.49
C PRO A 131 9.30 3.01 1.55
N THR A 132 10.08 2.66 0.52
CA THR A 132 9.74 1.56 -0.38
C THR A 132 9.57 0.26 0.42
N ALA A 133 8.57 -0.53 0.06
CA ALA A 133 8.11 -1.72 0.77
C ALA A 133 7.66 -1.43 2.22
N GLY A 134 7.50 -0.18 2.59
CA GLY A 134 6.98 0.21 3.91
C GLY A 134 5.48 0.01 4.01
N TYR A 135 5.04 -0.34 5.21
CA TYR A 135 3.66 -0.67 5.51
C TYR A 135 3.11 0.20 6.62
N LEU A 136 1.85 0.64 6.45
CA LEU A 136 1.10 1.39 7.46
C LEU A 136 -0.28 0.76 7.65
N GLN A 137 -0.73 0.74 8.88
CA GLN A 137 -2.11 0.39 9.22
C GLN A 137 -2.78 1.58 9.89
N LEU A 138 -3.89 2.03 9.30
CA LEU A 138 -4.68 3.14 9.83
C LEU A 138 -6.06 2.63 10.27
N ALA A 139 -6.48 3.06 11.44
CA ALA A 139 -7.86 2.88 11.90
C ALA A 139 -8.63 4.16 11.58
N LEU A 140 -9.72 4.03 10.83
CA LEU A 140 -10.57 5.14 10.41
C LEU A 140 -11.86 5.12 11.20
N GLN A 141 -12.17 6.22 11.88
CA GLN A 141 -13.41 6.36 12.67
C GLN A 141 -14.57 6.76 11.77
N ILE A 142 -14.91 5.88 10.85
CA ILE A 142 -15.99 6.03 9.89
C ILE A 142 -16.71 4.69 9.74
N ASP A 143 -18.00 4.72 9.39
CA ASP A 143 -18.77 3.52 9.09
C ASP A 143 -18.90 3.29 7.58
N HIS A 144 -18.76 4.35 6.80
CA HIS A 144 -18.86 4.34 5.35
C HIS A 144 -17.64 5.01 4.74
N TRP A 145 -17.08 4.44 3.66
CA TRP A 145 -15.92 5.02 2.99
C TRP A 145 -16.18 6.45 2.50
N ARG A 146 -17.42 6.75 2.09
CA ARG A 146 -17.82 8.10 1.65
C ARG A 146 -17.71 9.16 2.77
N ASP A 147 -17.65 8.74 4.02
CA ASP A 147 -17.53 9.65 5.17
C ASP A 147 -16.07 9.96 5.52
N MET A 148 -15.14 9.45 4.75
CA MET A 148 -13.72 9.69 4.97
C MET A 148 -13.41 11.18 4.87
N ARG A 149 -12.63 11.68 5.81
CA ARG A 149 -12.29 13.10 5.92
C ARG A 149 -10.94 13.27 6.60
N GLN A 150 -10.39 14.46 6.48
CA GLN A 150 -9.18 14.83 7.19
C GLN A 150 -9.35 14.61 8.70
N GLY A 151 -8.37 14.02 9.34
CA GLY A 151 -8.38 13.78 10.79
C GLY A 151 -9.23 12.61 11.25
N CYS A 152 -9.79 11.80 10.34
CA CYS A 152 -10.65 10.68 10.72
C CYS A 152 -9.88 9.41 11.13
N ALA A 153 -8.56 9.41 11.00
CA ALA A 153 -7.75 8.20 11.19
C ALA A 153 -6.68 8.35 12.26
N GLN A 154 -6.23 7.21 12.76
CA GLN A 154 -5.03 7.09 13.58
C GLN A 154 -4.13 6.03 12.95
N ILE A 155 -2.82 6.29 12.92
CA ILE A 155 -1.84 5.29 12.53
C ILE A 155 -1.68 4.33 13.70
N GLU A 156 -2.12 3.10 13.53
CA GLU A 156 -2.05 2.09 14.59
C GLU A 156 -0.74 1.33 14.59
N PHE A 157 -0.15 1.17 13.40
CA PHE A 157 1.05 0.37 13.26
C PHE A 157 1.79 0.74 11.98
N SER A 158 3.10 0.69 12.04
CA SER A 158 3.97 0.85 10.87
C SER A 158 5.07 -0.20 10.91
N LEU A 159 5.51 -0.64 9.73
CA LEU A 159 6.62 -1.58 9.62
C LEU A 159 7.40 -1.24 8.35
N PHE A 160 8.70 -1.01 8.52
CA PHE A 160 9.58 -0.62 7.43
C PHE A 160 10.69 -1.66 7.23
N PRO A 161 11.20 -1.85 6.00
CA PRO A 161 12.23 -2.86 5.74
C PRO A 161 13.46 -2.77 6.65
N ARG A 162 13.87 -1.57 7.04
CA ARG A 162 15.03 -1.39 7.95
C ARG A 162 14.80 -1.98 9.35
N GLN A 163 13.56 -2.31 9.68
CA GLN A 163 13.19 -2.88 10.98
C GLN A 163 13.09 -4.41 10.95
N LEU A 164 13.32 -5.01 9.78
CA LEU A 164 13.18 -6.45 9.59
C LEU A 164 14.47 -7.22 9.88
#